data_246a9486af69e359c3912435712a0b31
#
_entry.id   246a9486af69e359c3912435712a0b31
#
_cell.length_a   1.000
_cell.length_b   1.000
_cell.length_c   1.000
_cell.angle_alpha   90.00
_cell.angle_beta   90.00
_cell.angle_gamma   90.00
#
_symmetry.space_group_name_H-M   'P 1'
#
loop_
_entity.id
_entity.type
_entity.pdbx_description
1 polymer ?
#
loop_
_entity_poly.entity_id
_entity_poly.type
_entity_poly.pdbx_seq_one_letter_code
_entity_poly.pdbx_strand_id
1 'polypeptide(L)'
;VIAAMAGPAAPPVAGFVESAFNPLVHQAVERCLTAHPGDGSRTAMVLASTMGDATTLDLGSRRLVAGQVHNPLLFMQSTANAILGQLSRDFAVTGPLLCLSTVADLAGELLSTTELLLTDKELDRVVLIGVELAGTGRTTAAYRELRTIGPPAEDRAVALVIDRDDPHPHPRPPYGTPPTAYGTLRGLVELAARIQGTDRP
;
A
#
# COMPACT_ATOMS: atom_id res chain seq x y z
N VAL A 1 -12.20 2.62 -13.00
CA VAL A 1 -10.97 2.29 -12.23
C VAL A 1 -9.85 3.25 -12.58
N ILE A 2 -9.16 3.81 -11.60
CA ILE A 2 -7.94 4.63 -11.78
C ILE A 2 -6.79 4.01 -10.99
N ALA A 3 -5.57 4.11 -11.51
CA ALA A 3 -4.37 3.60 -10.87
C ALA A 3 -3.25 4.65 -10.84
N ALA A 4 -2.46 4.66 -9.76
CA ALA A 4 -1.25 5.45 -9.64
C ALA A 4 -0.14 4.68 -8.92
N MET A 5 1.11 5.03 -9.23
CA MET A 5 2.30 4.45 -8.59
C MET A 5 3.17 5.56 -8.00
N ALA A 6 3.84 5.24 -6.89
CA ALA A 6 4.86 6.07 -6.27
C ALA A 6 6.17 5.29 -6.13
N GLY A 7 7.28 5.98 -6.18
CA GLY A 7 8.64 5.43 -6.06
C GLY A 7 9.52 6.22 -5.09
N PRO A 8 10.82 5.91 -4.98
CA PRO A 8 11.70 6.37 -3.89
C PRO A 8 11.81 7.89 -3.67
N ALA A 9 11.40 8.70 -4.64
CA ALA A 9 11.42 10.16 -4.56
C ALA A 9 10.10 10.78 -4.06
N ALA A 10 9.28 10.03 -3.31
CA ALA A 10 8.05 10.56 -2.75
C ALA A 10 8.33 11.74 -1.79
N PRO A 11 7.58 12.85 -1.90
CA PRO A 11 7.78 13.99 -1.03
C PRO A 11 7.49 13.65 0.44
N PRO A 12 8.21 14.24 1.40
CA PRO A 12 8.02 13.95 2.82
C PRO A 12 6.61 14.35 3.27
N VAL A 13 6.05 13.56 4.18
CA VAL A 13 4.75 13.81 4.82
C VAL A 13 4.98 14.30 6.25
N ALA A 14 4.31 15.38 6.63
CA ALA A 14 4.40 15.92 8.00
C ALA A 14 3.99 14.85 9.01
N GLY A 15 4.81 14.70 10.06
CA GLY A 15 4.59 13.67 11.07
C GLY A 15 5.25 12.31 10.78
N PHE A 16 5.79 12.08 9.56
CA PHE A 16 6.42 10.82 9.15
C PHE A 16 7.86 11.01 8.65
N VAL A 17 8.64 11.79 9.38
CA VAL A 17 9.95 12.30 8.93
C VAL A 17 10.98 11.19 8.71
N GLU A 18 10.87 10.08 9.45
CA GLU A 18 11.86 8.99 9.42
C GLU A 18 11.39 7.80 8.54
N SER A 19 10.17 7.87 7.98
CA SER A 19 9.57 6.79 7.21
C SER A 19 9.77 7.00 5.72
N ALA A 20 10.22 5.96 5.01
CA ALA A 20 10.14 5.89 3.56
C ALA A 20 8.77 5.33 3.09
N PHE A 21 8.11 4.54 3.93
CA PHE A 21 6.85 3.86 3.65
C PHE A 21 5.66 4.82 3.53
N ASN A 22 5.49 5.69 4.53
CA ASN A 22 4.31 6.56 4.61
C ASN A 22 4.25 7.60 3.47
N PRO A 23 5.35 8.26 3.06
CA PRO A 23 5.35 9.15 1.91
C PRO A 23 4.96 8.47 0.59
N LEU A 24 5.40 7.23 0.37
CA LEU A 24 5.03 6.44 -0.81
C LEU A 24 3.54 6.20 -0.88
N VAL A 25 2.95 5.75 0.23
CA VAL A 25 1.50 5.51 0.34
C VAL A 25 0.74 6.80 0.08
N HIS A 26 1.14 7.90 0.74
CA HIS A 26 0.49 9.19 0.58
C HIS A 26 0.50 9.64 -0.88
N GLN A 27 1.66 9.62 -1.53
CA GLN A 27 1.80 10.07 -2.92
C GLN A 27 0.96 9.24 -3.90
N ALA A 28 0.93 7.89 -3.73
CA ALA A 28 0.14 7.03 -4.61
C ALA A 28 -1.36 7.32 -4.48
N VAL A 29 -1.86 7.45 -3.24
CA VAL A 29 -3.27 7.73 -2.95
C VAL A 29 -3.67 9.14 -3.39
N GLU A 30 -2.83 10.16 -3.11
CA GLU A 30 -3.05 11.54 -3.54
C GLU A 30 -3.24 11.63 -5.06
N ARG A 31 -2.39 10.96 -5.83
CA ARG A 31 -2.51 10.93 -7.29
C ARG A 31 -3.82 10.31 -7.76
N CYS A 32 -4.23 9.20 -7.13
CA CYS A 32 -5.51 8.57 -7.46
C CYS A 32 -6.71 9.46 -7.12
N LEU A 33 -6.77 9.96 -5.88
CA LEU A 33 -7.92 10.72 -5.41
C LEU A 33 -8.02 12.12 -6.02
N THR A 34 -6.89 12.71 -6.41
CA THR A 34 -6.87 13.97 -7.16
C THR A 34 -7.38 13.78 -8.59
N ALA A 35 -6.99 12.67 -9.23
CA ALA A 35 -7.44 12.36 -10.59
C ALA A 35 -8.88 11.85 -10.63
N HIS A 36 -9.38 11.26 -9.54
CA HIS A 36 -10.71 10.69 -9.42
C HIS A 36 -11.37 11.11 -8.09
N PRO A 37 -11.77 12.39 -7.97
CA PRO A 37 -12.44 12.88 -6.77
C PRO A 37 -13.79 12.19 -6.54
N GLY A 38 -14.25 12.13 -5.29
CA GLY A 38 -15.54 11.53 -4.93
C GLY A 38 -15.85 11.71 -3.44
N ASP A 39 -16.99 11.17 -3.01
CA ASP A 39 -17.44 11.31 -1.64
C ASP A 39 -16.59 10.48 -0.67
N GLY A 40 -15.84 11.14 0.20
CA GLY A 40 -15.02 10.50 1.21
C GLY A 40 -15.83 9.72 2.25
N SER A 41 -17.08 10.13 2.53
CA SER A 41 -17.95 9.43 3.47
C SER A 41 -18.42 8.07 2.94
N ARG A 42 -18.37 7.87 1.62
CA ARG A 42 -18.73 6.64 0.92
C ARG A 42 -17.53 5.92 0.33
N THR A 43 -16.33 6.27 0.82
CA THR A 43 -15.05 5.71 0.38
C THR A 43 -14.42 4.89 1.49
N ALA A 44 -14.01 3.65 1.21
CA ALA A 44 -13.15 2.85 2.08
C ALA A 44 -11.70 2.85 1.59
N MET A 45 -10.74 2.58 2.48
CA MET A 45 -9.35 2.36 2.13
C MET A 45 -8.86 1.01 2.65
N VAL A 46 -8.16 0.25 1.82
CA VAL A 46 -7.51 -1.01 2.20
C VAL A 46 -6.05 -0.95 1.82
N LEU A 47 -5.18 -1.04 2.80
CA LEU A 47 -3.73 -1.08 2.62
C LEU A 47 -3.23 -2.49 2.90
N ALA A 48 -2.40 -3.03 2.02
CA ALA A 48 -1.71 -4.30 2.23
C ALA A 48 -0.20 -4.16 2.05
N SER A 49 0.54 -4.85 2.91
CA SER A 49 1.99 -4.98 2.85
C SER A 49 2.42 -6.30 3.49
N THR A 50 3.51 -6.88 3.00
CA THR A 50 4.08 -8.09 3.62
C THR A 50 4.84 -7.74 4.90
N MET A 51 5.68 -6.71 4.86
CA MET A 51 6.58 -6.35 5.96
C MET A 51 6.23 -5.02 6.64
N GLY A 52 5.27 -4.26 6.12
CA GLY A 52 4.96 -2.93 6.64
C GLY A 52 6.18 -1.99 6.57
N ASP A 53 6.23 -1.01 7.48
CA ASP A 53 7.36 -0.08 7.59
C ASP A 53 8.53 -0.69 8.40
N ALA A 54 9.07 -1.79 7.88
CA ALA A 54 10.15 -2.54 8.54
C ALA A 54 11.44 -1.70 8.71
N THR A 55 11.69 -0.73 7.84
CA THR A 55 12.88 0.13 7.94
C THR A 55 12.81 1.07 9.13
N THR A 56 11.67 1.68 9.38
CA THR A 56 11.43 2.53 10.56
C THR A 56 11.40 1.71 11.85
N LEU A 57 10.80 0.50 11.81
CA LEU A 57 10.84 -0.44 12.94
C LEU A 57 12.28 -0.87 13.28
N ASP A 58 13.10 -1.17 12.28
CA ASP A 58 14.51 -1.51 12.46
C ASP A 58 15.31 -0.33 13.04
N LEU A 59 15.04 0.89 12.59
CA LEU A 59 15.64 2.10 13.12
C LEU A 59 15.30 2.29 14.61
N GLY A 60 14.01 2.18 14.94
CA GLY A 60 13.53 2.27 16.33
C GLY A 60 14.16 1.20 17.23
N SER A 61 14.22 -0.05 16.76
CA SER A 61 14.84 -1.16 17.48
C SER A 61 16.34 -0.91 17.74
N ARG A 62 17.09 -0.43 16.75
CA ARG A 62 18.51 -0.11 16.91
C ARG A 62 18.73 1.03 17.92
N ARG A 63 17.93 2.08 17.89
CA ARG A 63 18.00 3.18 18.85
C ARG A 63 17.69 2.70 20.27
N LEU A 64 16.68 1.82 20.42
CA LEU A 64 16.33 1.22 21.69
C LEU A 64 17.51 0.43 22.30
N VAL A 65 18.10 -0.47 21.53
CA VAL A 65 19.25 -1.28 21.97
C VAL A 65 20.47 -0.41 22.31
N ALA A 66 20.67 0.70 21.59
CA ALA A 66 21.75 1.64 21.84
C ALA A 66 21.51 2.55 23.04
N GLY A 67 20.39 2.43 23.77
CA GLY A 67 20.04 3.30 24.91
C GLY A 67 19.78 4.75 24.50
N GLN A 68 19.52 5.02 23.23
CA GLN A 68 19.23 6.37 22.75
C GLN A 68 17.82 6.80 23.15
N VAL A 69 17.63 8.11 23.34
CA VAL A 69 16.31 8.67 23.68
C VAL A 69 15.28 8.27 22.66
N HIS A 70 14.19 7.69 23.15
CA HIS A 70 13.13 7.19 22.30
C HIS A 70 12.22 8.33 21.88
N ASN A 71 11.96 8.41 20.57
CA ASN A 71 10.83 9.15 20.06
C ASN A 71 9.60 8.22 20.09
N PRO A 72 8.65 8.37 21.03
CA PRO A 72 7.47 7.51 21.10
C PRO A 72 6.62 7.62 19.82
N LEU A 73 6.70 8.75 19.11
CA LEU A 73 6.05 8.94 17.83
C LEU A 73 6.64 8.03 16.75
N LEU A 74 7.93 7.67 16.84
CA LEU A 74 8.55 6.76 15.87
C LEU A 74 7.89 5.39 15.87
N PHE A 75 7.52 4.85 17.02
CA PHE A 75 6.80 3.60 17.13
C PHE A 75 5.40 3.70 16.49
N MET A 76 4.66 4.77 16.79
CA MET A 76 3.34 4.99 16.20
C MET A 76 3.41 5.17 14.69
N GLN A 77 4.40 5.93 14.21
CA GLN A 77 4.61 6.19 12.78
C GLN A 77 5.02 4.94 12.00
N SER A 78 5.67 3.98 12.64
CA SER A 78 6.12 2.74 12.00
C SER A 78 5.03 1.69 11.83
N THR A 79 3.83 1.90 12.40
CA THR A 79 2.70 1.02 12.15
C THR A 79 2.11 1.32 10.77
N ALA A 80 1.92 0.28 9.95
CA ALA A 80 1.49 0.44 8.55
C ALA A 80 0.13 1.16 8.40
N ASN A 81 -0.73 1.11 9.43
CA ASN A 81 -2.04 1.78 9.42
C ASN A 81 -1.98 3.27 9.82
N ALA A 82 -0.84 3.78 10.32
CA ALA A 82 -0.74 5.17 10.74
C ALA A 82 -1.02 6.15 9.61
N ILE A 83 -0.56 5.83 8.40
CA ILE A 83 -0.77 6.67 7.21
C ILE A 83 -2.24 6.72 6.78
N LEU A 84 -3.04 5.68 7.03
CA LEU A 84 -4.46 5.69 6.71
C LEU A 84 -5.21 6.77 7.50
N GLY A 85 -4.83 6.99 8.75
CA GLY A 85 -5.40 8.08 9.57
C GLY A 85 -5.03 9.47 9.04
N GLN A 86 -3.84 9.65 8.45
CA GLN A 86 -3.44 10.90 7.79
C GLN A 86 -4.25 11.10 6.51
N LEU A 87 -4.32 10.07 5.65
CA LEU A 87 -5.09 10.11 4.40
C LEU A 87 -6.58 10.36 4.64
N SER A 88 -7.16 9.74 5.70
CA SER A 88 -8.54 10.00 6.11
C SER A 88 -8.79 11.49 6.35
N ARG A 89 -7.88 12.18 7.02
CA ARG A 89 -7.99 13.63 7.27
C ARG A 89 -7.80 14.46 6.00
N ASP A 90 -6.77 14.14 5.21
CA ASP A 90 -6.39 14.93 4.04
C ASP A 90 -7.44 14.86 2.92
N PHE A 91 -8.13 13.72 2.80
CA PHE A 91 -9.13 13.45 1.76
C PHE A 91 -10.56 13.30 2.29
N ALA A 92 -10.79 13.64 3.56
CA ALA A 92 -12.09 13.54 4.23
C ALA A 92 -12.74 12.15 4.11
N VAL A 93 -11.93 11.08 4.06
CA VAL A 93 -12.44 9.70 4.02
C VAL A 93 -12.85 9.26 5.42
N THR A 94 -14.14 8.97 5.58
CA THR A 94 -14.71 8.54 6.87
C THR A 94 -15.29 7.13 6.84
N GLY A 95 -15.22 6.45 5.71
CA GLY A 95 -15.54 5.02 5.60
C GLY A 95 -14.47 4.11 6.23
N PRO A 96 -14.62 2.78 6.11
CA PRO A 96 -13.71 1.81 6.70
C PRO A 96 -12.25 1.99 6.27
N LEU A 97 -11.33 1.89 7.24
CA LEU A 97 -9.89 1.90 7.03
C LEU A 97 -9.32 0.55 7.49
N LEU A 98 -8.79 -0.23 6.57
CA LEU A 98 -8.28 -1.57 6.82
C LEU A 98 -6.79 -1.65 6.48
N CYS A 99 -6.03 -2.38 7.29
CA CYS A 99 -4.64 -2.71 7.01
C CYS A 99 -4.45 -4.22 7.10
N LEU A 100 -3.93 -4.80 6.02
CA LEU A 100 -3.71 -6.23 5.88
C LEU A 100 -2.21 -6.53 5.87
N SER A 101 -1.82 -7.61 6.53
CA SER A 101 -0.50 -8.22 6.36
C SER A 101 -0.68 -9.52 5.59
N THR A 102 -0.07 -9.63 4.43
CA THR A 102 -0.20 -10.80 3.55
C THR A 102 1.14 -11.28 3.06
N VAL A 103 1.31 -12.59 2.98
CA VAL A 103 2.59 -13.21 2.62
C VAL A 103 2.58 -13.92 1.27
N ALA A 104 1.41 -14.09 0.64
CA ALA A 104 1.28 -14.90 -0.57
C ALA A 104 0.79 -14.10 -1.77
N ASP A 105 -0.46 -13.66 -1.77
CA ASP A 105 -1.13 -13.01 -2.90
C ASP A 105 -1.71 -11.66 -2.48
N LEU A 106 -0.85 -10.66 -2.40
CA LEU A 106 -1.22 -9.31 -1.98
C LEU A 106 -2.33 -8.71 -2.87
N ALA A 107 -2.25 -8.91 -4.17
CA ALA A 107 -3.26 -8.38 -5.10
C ALA A 107 -4.61 -9.10 -4.94
N GLY A 108 -4.60 -10.43 -4.83
CA GLY A 108 -5.81 -11.21 -4.61
C GLY A 108 -6.51 -10.89 -3.28
N GLU A 109 -5.74 -10.75 -2.21
CA GLU A 109 -6.27 -10.37 -0.89
C GLU A 109 -6.91 -8.98 -0.91
N LEU A 110 -6.26 -8.00 -1.54
CA LEU A 110 -6.81 -6.66 -1.69
C LEU A 110 -8.10 -6.67 -2.53
N LEU A 111 -8.12 -7.38 -3.66
CA LEU A 111 -9.30 -7.46 -4.52
C LEU A 111 -10.47 -8.15 -3.80
N SER A 112 -10.23 -9.29 -3.15
CA SER A 112 -11.27 -10.00 -2.40
C SER A 112 -11.84 -9.15 -1.26
N THR A 113 -10.97 -8.40 -0.56
CA THR A 113 -11.41 -7.48 0.50
C THR A 113 -12.23 -6.33 -0.08
N THR A 114 -11.85 -5.83 -1.25
CA THR A 114 -12.59 -4.79 -1.97
C THR A 114 -13.98 -5.26 -2.38
N GLU A 115 -14.08 -6.45 -2.96
CA GLU A 115 -15.37 -7.05 -3.33
C GLU A 115 -16.28 -7.19 -2.12
N LEU A 116 -15.73 -7.65 -0.98
CA LEU A 116 -16.47 -7.77 0.28
C LEU A 116 -16.97 -6.40 0.76
N LEU A 117 -16.11 -5.38 0.78
CA LEU A 117 -16.49 -4.03 1.21
C LEU A 117 -17.59 -3.43 0.32
N LEU A 118 -17.50 -3.62 -0.99
CA LEU A 118 -18.49 -3.12 -1.93
C LEU A 118 -19.84 -3.84 -1.86
N THR A 119 -20.00 -4.90 -1.05
CA THR A 119 -21.34 -5.43 -0.71
C THR A 119 -22.12 -4.48 0.19
N ASP A 120 -21.43 -3.64 0.96
CA ASP A 120 -22.06 -2.60 1.78
C ASP A 120 -22.53 -1.45 0.89
N LYS A 121 -23.84 -1.21 0.86
CA LYS A 121 -24.48 -0.16 0.03
C LYS A 121 -24.13 1.26 0.45
N GLU A 122 -23.56 1.45 1.64
CA GLU A 122 -23.08 2.74 2.12
C GLU A 122 -21.74 3.14 1.47
N LEU A 123 -21.05 2.23 0.80
CA LEU A 123 -19.79 2.48 0.12
C LEU A 123 -20.00 2.53 -1.39
N ASP A 124 -19.48 3.54 -2.06
CA ASP A 124 -19.50 3.65 -3.52
C ASP A 124 -18.17 3.21 -4.14
N ARG A 125 -17.07 3.29 -3.37
CA ARG A 125 -15.74 2.97 -3.88
C ARG A 125 -14.78 2.53 -2.79
N VAL A 126 -13.72 1.85 -3.21
CA VAL A 126 -12.60 1.43 -2.35
C VAL A 126 -11.28 1.88 -2.98
N VAL A 127 -10.41 2.46 -2.15
CA VAL A 127 -9.01 2.71 -2.50
C VAL A 127 -8.17 1.54 -2.03
N LEU A 128 -7.66 0.76 -2.97
CA LEU A 128 -6.71 -0.33 -2.71
C LEU A 128 -5.30 0.21 -2.74
N ILE A 129 -4.50 -0.18 -1.77
CA ILE A 129 -3.13 0.30 -1.63
C ILE A 129 -2.22 -0.90 -1.35
N GLY A 130 -1.26 -1.13 -2.23
CA GLY A 130 -0.16 -2.05 -1.98
C GLY A 130 1.13 -1.26 -1.81
N VAL A 131 1.93 -1.58 -0.81
CA VAL A 131 3.20 -0.90 -0.55
C VAL A 131 4.24 -1.87 -0.02
N GLU A 132 5.44 -1.81 -0.60
CA GLU A 132 6.58 -2.59 -0.15
C GLU A 132 7.86 -1.76 -0.26
N LEU A 133 8.74 -1.93 0.72
CA LEU A 133 10.08 -1.37 0.70
C LEU A 133 11.08 -2.42 0.21
N ALA A 134 12.10 -1.98 -0.52
CA ALA A 134 13.26 -2.82 -0.87
C ALA A 134 13.93 -3.37 0.40
N GLY A 135 13.82 -2.62 1.48
CA GLY A 135 14.11 -3.05 2.82
C GLY A 135 15.61 -3.18 3.13
N THR A 136 15.90 -4.00 4.11
CA THR A 136 17.24 -4.25 4.63
C THR A 136 17.62 -5.73 4.45
N GLY A 137 18.87 -6.08 4.77
CA GLY A 137 19.27 -7.49 4.81
C GLY A 137 18.41 -8.35 5.75
N ARG A 138 17.86 -7.75 6.82
CA ARG A 138 16.95 -8.40 7.76
C ARG A 138 15.60 -8.72 7.12
N THR A 139 15.00 -7.77 6.40
CA THR A 139 13.74 -8.00 5.68
C THR A 139 13.92 -9.04 4.58
N THR A 140 15.04 -9.00 3.84
CA THR A 140 15.37 -10.01 2.84
C THR A 140 15.48 -11.41 3.45
N ALA A 141 16.08 -11.55 4.65
CA ALA A 141 16.10 -12.81 5.37
C ALA A 141 14.71 -13.30 5.76
N ALA A 142 13.85 -12.40 6.26
CA ALA A 142 12.47 -12.72 6.60
C ALA A 142 11.65 -13.19 5.38
N TYR A 143 11.77 -12.52 4.23
CA TYR A 143 11.13 -12.99 2.98
C TYR A 143 11.56 -14.40 2.60
N ARG A 144 12.85 -14.72 2.78
CA ARG A 144 13.39 -16.08 2.50
C ARG A 144 12.81 -17.11 3.46
N GLU A 145 12.69 -16.80 4.74
CA GLU A 145 12.08 -17.68 5.75
C GLU A 145 10.58 -17.91 5.47
N LEU A 146 9.86 -16.89 5.08
CA LEU A 146 8.45 -16.98 4.70
C LEU A 146 8.24 -17.74 3.38
N ARG A 147 9.31 -18.07 2.65
CA ARG A 147 9.26 -18.76 1.34
C ARG A 147 8.36 -18.05 0.32
N THR A 148 8.29 -16.75 0.42
CA THR A 148 7.51 -15.90 -0.49
C THR A 148 8.40 -15.22 -1.53
N ILE A 149 7.78 -14.54 -2.49
CA ILE A 149 8.47 -13.67 -3.43
C ILE A 149 9.17 -12.58 -2.62
N GLY A 150 10.44 -12.31 -2.92
CA GLY A 150 11.25 -11.33 -2.22
C GLY A 150 10.71 -9.88 -2.30
N PRO A 151 11.38 -8.94 -1.64
CA PRO A 151 11.02 -7.53 -1.72
C PRO A 151 11.18 -7.01 -3.15
N PRO A 152 10.55 -5.87 -3.48
CA PRO A 152 10.82 -5.19 -4.75
C PRO A 152 12.27 -4.72 -4.82
N ALA A 153 12.77 -4.44 -6.03
CA ALA A 153 14.12 -3.89 -6.24
C ALA A 153 14.25 -2.46 -5.70
N GLU A 154 13.15 -1.73 -5.65
CA GLU A 154 13.05 -0.35 -5.15
C GLU A 154 11.79 -0.18 -4.32
N ASP A 155 11.83 0.76 -3.37
CA ASP A 155 10.67 1.15 -2.58
C ASP A 155 9.52 1.58 -3.49
N ARG A 156 8.33 1.03 -3.29
CA ARG A 156 7.20 1.25 -4.20
C ARG A 156 5.85 1.16 -3.52
N ALA A 157 4.95 2.04 -3.93
CA ALA A 157 3.53 1.91 -3.65
C ALA A 157 2.72 1.93 -4.94
N VAL A 158 1.59 1.24 -4.93
CA VAL A 158 0.58 1.21 -5.98
C VAL A 158 -0.77 1.48 -5.32
N ALA A 159 -1.52 2.43 -5.84
CA ALA A 159 -2.89 2.69 -5.42
C ALA A 159 -3.84 2.56 -6.61
N LEU A 160 -5.02 2.01 -6.35
CA LEU A 160 -6.11 1.92 -7.30
C LEU A 160 -7.40 2.38 -6.63
N VAL A 161 -8.25 3.08 -7.37
CA VAL A 161 -9.63 3.35 -6.97
C VAL A 161 -10.54 2.45 -7.78
N ILE A 162 -11.35 1.64 -7.11
CA ILE A 162 -12.37 0.79 -7.71
C ILE A 162 -13.73 1.30 -7.25
N ASP A 163 -14.56 1.70 -8.21
CA ASP A 163 -15.94 2.11 -7.96
C ASP A 163 -16.86 0.89 -8.01
N ARG A 164 -17.99 0.96 -7.34
CA ARG A 164 -18.97 -0.12 -7.23
C ARG A 164 -19.42 -0.65 -8.59
N ASP A 165 -19.64 0.26 -9.55
CA ASP A 165 -20.20 -0.05 -10.85
C ASP A 165 -19.14 -0.42 -11.89
N ASP A 166 -17.86 -0.36 -11.52
CA ASP A 166 -16.78 -0.77 -12.39
C ASP A 166 -16.78 -2.31 -12.57
N PRO A 167 -16.59 -2.79 -13.79
CA PRO A 167 -16.34 -4.21 -14.00
C PRO A 167 -15.04 -4.57 -13.25
N HIS A 168 -15.18 -5.38 -12.22
CA HIS A 168 -14.04 -5.75 -11.36
C HIS A 168 -12.98 -6.45 -12.21
N PRO A 169 -11.80 -5.86 -12.34
CA PRO A 169 -10.72 -6.54 -13.01
C PRO A 169 -10.29 -7.72 -12.15
N HIS A 170 -10.54 -8.93 -12.61
CA HIS A 170 -9.99 -10.14 -12.03
C HIS A 170 -8.69 -10.52 -12.72
N PRO A 171 -7.54 -9.99 -12.33
CA PRO A 171 -6.29 -10.56 -12.75
C PRO A 171 -5.86 -11.55 -11.68
N ARG A 172 -6.15 -12.83 -11.87
CA ARG A 172 -5.28 -13.82 -11.25
C ARG A 172 -3.92 -13.66 -11.90
N PRO A 173 -2.87 -13.27 -11.15
CA PRO A 173 -1.53 -13.30 -11.69
C PRO A 173 -1.22 -14.74 -12.12
N PRO A 174 -0.58 -14.96 -13.27
CA PRO A 174 -0.17 -16.29 -13.66
C PRO A 174 0.79 -16.83 -12.61
N TYR A 175 0.43 -17.94 -11.97
CA TYR A 175 1.33 -18.68 -11.10
C TYR A 175 2.58 -19.04 -11.88
N GLY A 176 3.75 -18.77 -11.35
CA GLY A 176 5.01 -19.33 -11.84
C GLY A 176 5.95 -18.43 -12.62
N THR A 177 5.81 -17.13 -12.57
CA THR A 177 6.81 -16.23 -13.17
C THR A 177 7.95 -15.91 -12.19
N PRO A 178 9.21 -15.83 -12.65
CA PRO A 178 10.39 -15.63 -11.78
C PRO A 178 10.31 -14.31 -10.99
N PRO A 179 11.11 -14.16 -9.91
CA PRO A 179 11.12 -12.95 -9.09
C PRO A 179 11.29 -11.73 -9.97
N THR A 180 10.33 -10.83 -9.90
CA THR A 180 10.27 -9.62 -10.73
C THR A 180 10.77 -8.43 -9.92
N ALA A 181 11.13 -7.35 -10.61
CA ALA A 181 11.52 -6.09 -10.00
C ALA A 181 10.48 -5.52 -8.99
N TYR A 182 9.26 -6.02 -9.02
CA TYR A 182 8.15 -5.54 -8.20
C TYR A 182 7.85 -6.40 -6.95
N GLY A 183 8.53 -7.54 -6.76
CA GLY A 183 8.30 -8.41 -5.61
C GLY A 183 6.82 -8.79 -5.45
N THR A 184 6.33 -8.75 -4.22
CA THR A 184 4.93 -9.07 -3.88
C THR A 184 3.89 -8.10 -4.46
N LEU A 185 4.31 -6.89 -4.89
CA LEU A 185 3.45 -5.91 -5.56
C LEU A 185 3.15 -6.22 -7.02
N ARG A 186 3.80 -7.24 -7.60
CA ARG A 186 3.72 -7.54 -9.03
C ARG A 186 2.28 -7.57 -9.57
N GLY A 187 1.38 -8.28 -8.90
CA GLY A 187 -0.01 -8.40 -9.33
C GLY A 187 -0.73 -7.05 -9.44
N LEU A 188 -0.49 -6.15 -8.47
CA LEU A 188 -1.06 -4.79 -8.49
C LEU A 188 -0.43 -3.92 -9.58
N VAL A 189 0.88 -4.02 -9.80
CA VAL A 189 1.57 -3.27 -10.86
C VAL A 189 1.04 -3.69 -12.23
N GLU A 190 0.88 -4.99 -12.47
CA GLU A 190 0.32 -5.52 -13.72
C GLU A 190 -1.13 -5.06 -13.93
N LEU A 191 -1.93 -5.02 -12.86
CA LEU A 191 -3.29 -4.50 -12.90
C LEU A 191 -3.30 -3.00 -13.22
N ALA A 192 -2.50 -2.21 -12.53
CA ALA A 192 -2.37 -0.78 -12.77
C ALA A 192 -1.95 -0.46 -14.22
N ALA A 193 -1.01 -1.21 -14.77
CA ALA A 193 -0.55 -1.04 -16.14
C ALA A 193 -1.64 -1.33 -17.18
N ARG A 194 -2.48 -2.33 -16.94
CA ARG A 194 -3.64 -2.63 -17.80
C ARG A 194 -4.66 -1.50 -17.79
N ILE A 195 -5.01 -1.00 -16.61
CA ILE A 195 -5.95 0.11 -16.46
C ILE A 195 -5.44 1.34 -17.21
N GLN A 196 -4.18 1.72 -17.03
CA GLN A 196 -3.58 2.86 -17.73
C GLN A 196 -3.43 2.63 -19.25
N GLY A 197 -3.30 1.38 -19.69
CA GLY A 197 -3.19 1.01 -21.10
C GLY A 197 -4.53 0.99 -21.86
N THR A 198 -5.64 0.76 -21.16
CA THR A 198 -7.00 0.79 -21.73
C THR A 198 -7.55 2.20 -21.90
N ASP A 199 -7.00 3.19 -21.19
CA ASP A 199 -7.38 4.61 -21.29
C ASP A 199 -6.66 5.38 -22.44
N ARG A 200 -5.88 4.70 -23.27
CA ARG A 200 -5.32 5.32 -24.48
C ARG A 200 -6.25 5.04 -25.67
N PRO A 201 -6.85 6.12 -26.26
CA PRO A 201 -7.67 6.01 -27.46
C PRO A 201 -6.86 5.53 -28.68
#